data_143ebab12df8e6950686c39c7cefd52d
#
_entry.id   143ebab12df8e6950686c39c7cefd52d
#
_cell.length_a   1.000
_cell.length_b   1.000
_cell.length_c   1.000
_cell.angle_alpha   90.00
_cell.angle_beta   90.00
_cell.angle_gamma   90.00
#
_symmetry.space_group_name_H-M   'P 1'
#
loop_
_entity.id
_entity.type
_entity.pdbx_description
1 polymer ?
#
loop_
_entity_poly.entity_id
_entity_poly.type
_entity_poly.pdbx_seq_one_letter_code
_entity_poly.pdbx_strand_id
1 'polypeptide(L)'
;MGWDSPSARLPMLLLLLAAPLSFDMKEIDTKLGVGYAVLIADVDGDKKPDIIVADTDRVVWYQNPTWKKRTIIQGKTKRDNVCIAAHDIDGDGRLDLALGADWRVPFDTSKGGTLQWLRQPKDPDKEWDVFPIGEEPTMHRIRWADLRGDGTMSLVSGPLMGRDSTAKGNWEDGRPLRLQAWAIPKDPTKPWKAETLDESLRVMHNFAAVPSSSGKGSDLLTASCLGVHRLSLADGKWRLKHVGTGDQSKPKGRRGASEIKQGRLKDGSAFIATIEPWHGDSVVVYTPDKAGGLWTRAVIDDKLRWGHAVWCADLDGDGEDEVVIGVRDNLSREDRGGVRIYKRDGDGWARQLLDAGGVAVEDLAVADLDGDGKPDIVAVGRATKNVRIYRNTGKK
;
A
#
# COMPACT_ATOMS: atom_id res chain seq x y z
N MET A 1 -57.53 -24.58 40.43
CA MET A 1 -57.05 -23.22 40.14
C MET A 1 -55.70 -23.40 39.42
N GLY A 2 -55.74 -23.36 38.09
CA GLY A 2 -54.57 -23.47 37.26
C GLY A 2 -54.01 -22.06 36.96
N TRP A 3 -52.73 -21.88 37.09
CA TRP A 3 -52.04 -20.67 36.73
C TRP A 3 -51.30 -20.91 35.41
N ASP A 4 -51.83 -20.37 34.32
CA ASP A 4 -51.14 -20.32 33.03
C ASP A 4 -50.14 -19.16 33.08
N SER A 5 -48.86 -19.49 32.95
CA SER A 5 -47.78 -18.51 32.75
C SER A 5 -47.67 -18.17 31.26
N PRO A 6 -47.68 -16.91 30.86
CA PRO A 6 -47.42 -16.56 29.45
C PRO A 6 -45.92 -16.72 29.14
N SER A 7 -45.60 -17.64 28.24
CA SER A 7 -44.27 -17.76 27.66
C SER A 7 -43.95 -16.52 26.81
N ALA A 8 -43.10 -15.66 27.33
CA ALA A 8 -42.53 -14.55 26.54
C ALA A 8 -41.63 -15.14 25.45
N ARG A 9 -42.08 -15.07 24.19
CA ARG A 9 -41.22 -15.31 23.03
C ARG A 9 -40.30 -14.08 22.88
N LEU A 10 -39.00 -14.26 23.12
CA LEU A 10 -37.99 -13.31 22.72
C LEU A 10 -38.07 -13.13 21.19
N PRO A 11 -38.08 -11.91 20.67
CA PRO A 11 -37.98 -11.70 19.23
C PRO A 11 -36.62 -12.23 18.77
N MET A 12 -36.64 -13.17 17.84
CA MET A 12 -35.46 -13.62 17.12
C MET A 12 -34.98 -12.43 16.28
N LEU A 13 -33.95 -11.73 16.76
CA LEU A 13 -33.28 -10.69 16.02
C LEU A 13 -32.64 -11.36 14.80
N LEU A 14 -33.28 -11.21 13.64
CA LEU A 14 -32.71 -11.62 12.38
C LEU A 14 -31.53 -10.66 12.13
N LEU A 15 -30.29 -11.10 12.43
CA LEU A 15 -29.10 -10.44 11.92
C LEU A 15 -29.17 -10.52 10.39
N LEU A 16 -29.56 -9.46 9.75
CA LEU A 16 -29.38 -9.29 8.32
C LEU A 16 -27.86 -9.14 8.09
N LEU A 17 -27.17 -10.26 7.87
CA LEU A 17 -25.82 -10.23 7.34
C LEU A 17 -25.86 -9.43 6.04
N ALA A 18 -25.06 -8.37 5.94
CA ALA A 18 -24.93 -7.62 4.70
C ALA A 18 -24.60 -8.60 3.56
N ALA A 19 -25.30 -8.47 2.44
CA ALA A 19 -25.06 -9.34 1.27
C ALA A 19 -23.58 -9.23 0.85
N PRO A 20 -22.91 -10.36 0.59
CA PRO A 20 -21.50 -10.35 0.21
C PRO A 20 -21.33 -9.63 -1.14
N LEU A 21 -20.20 -8.95 -1.31
CA LEU A 21 -19.77 -8.38 -2.57
C LEU A 21 -19.50 -9.49 -3.59
N SER A 22 -19.83 -9.24 -4.83
CA SER A 22 -19.59 -10.16 -5.94
C SER A 22 -18.50 -9.63 -6.86
N PHE A 23 -17.63 -10.53 -7.31
CA PHE A 23 -16.51 -10.18 -8.20
C PHE A 23 -16.34 -11.22 -9.30
N ASP A 24 -16.04 -10.73 -10.50
CA ASP A 24 -15.58 -11.56 -11.62
C ASP A 24 -14.05 -11.53 -11.66
N MET A 25 -13.41 -12.69 -11.52
CA MET A 25 -11.95 -12.79 -11.53
C MET A 25 -11.42 -13.03 -12.94
N LYS A 26 -10.39 -12.26 -13.32
CA LYS A 26 -9.61 -12.46 -14.54
C LYS A 26 -8.11 -12.49 -14.22
N GLU A 27 -7.41 -13.54 -14.61
CA GLU A 27 -5.96 -13.62 -14.57
C GLU A 27 -5.40 -13.12 -15.90
N ILE A 28 -4.57 -12.07 -15.89
CA ILE A 28 -4.06 -11.40 -17.09
C ILE A 28 -2.59 -11.68 -17.37
N ASP A 29 -1.84 -12.18 -16.39
CA ASP A 29 -0.46 -12.63 -16.56
C ASP A 29 -0.12 -13.74 -15.54
N THR A 30 0.78 -14.67 -15.93
CA THR A 30 1.30 -15.76 -15.09
C THR A 30 2.82 -15.91 -15.19
N LYS A 31 3.51 -14.89 -15.74
CA LYS A 31 4.94 -14.94 -16.09
C LYS A 31 5.74 -13.78 -15.49
N LEU A 32 5.34 -13.29 -14.31
CA LEU A 32 6.15 -12.35 -13.54
C LEU A 32 7.39 -13.06 -12.95
N GLY A 33 8.41 -12.29 -12.62
CA GLY A 33 9.51 -12.75 -11.76
C GLY A 33 9.09 -12.78 -10.29
N VAL A 34 8.72 -11.61 -9.77
CA VAL A 34 8.24 -11.41 -8.39
C VAL A 34 6.93 -10.63 -8.32
N GLY A 35 6.73 -9.58 -9.15
CA GLY A 35 5.59 -8.66 -9.05
C GLY A 35 5.65 -7.85 -7.75
N TYR A 36 6.71 -7.05 -7.59
CA TYR A 36 6.99 -6.32 -6.34
C TYR A 36 5.99 -5.23 -6.00
N ALA A 37 5.49 -4.52 -7.01
CA ALA A 37 4.54 -3.43 -6.80
C ALA A 37 3.56 -3.33 -7.97
N VAL A 38 2.33 -2.92 -7.68
CA VAL A 38 1.29 -2.62 -8.66
C VAL A 38 0.80 -1.18 -8.50
N LEU A 39 0.59 -0.52 -9.63
CA LEU A 39 0.03 0.83 -9.71
C LEU A 39 -1.05 0.86 -10.78
N ILE A 40 -2.10 1.63 -10.55
CA ILE A 40 -3.17 1.86 -11.52
C ILE A 40 -3.11 3.33 -11.94
N ALA A 41 -2.95 3.59 -13.24
CA ALA A 41 -2.92 4.92 -13.82
C ALA A 41 -3.22 4.87 -15.31
N ASP A 42 -3.71 5.96 -15.88
CA ASP A 42 -3.89 6.13 -17.33
C ASP A 42 -2.52 6.39 -17.99
N VAL A 43 -1.97 5.37 -18.63
CA VAL A 43 -0.61 5.44 -19.23
C VAL A 43 -0.66 6.04 -20.63
N ASP A 44 -1.68 5.73 -21.44
CA ASP A 44 -1.75 6.15 -22.84
C ASP A 44 -2.63 7.37 -23.11
N GLY A 45 -3.24 7.94 -22.05
CA GLY A 45 -4.05 9.15 -22.11
C GLY A 45 -5.46 8.93 -22.65
N ASP A 46 -5.94 7.66 -22.69
CA ASP A 46 -7.28 7.33 -23.17
C ASP A 46 -8.38 7.46 -22.11
N LYS A 47 -8.01 7.90 -20.90
CA LYS A 47 -8.84 8.08 -19.70
C LYS A 47 -9.35 6.78 -19.08
N LYS A 48 -8.78 5.65 -19.44
CA LYS A 48 -9.03 4.38 -18.78
C LYS A 48 -7.83 3.99 -17.95
N PRO A 49 -8.04 3.55 -16.70
CA PRO A 49 -6.94 3.16 -15.83
C PRO A 49 -6.27 1.89 -16.32
N ASP A 50 -4.96 1.95 -16.58
CA ASP A 50 -4.10 0.82 -16.90
C ASP A 50 -3.48 0.24 -15.65
N ILE A 51 -2.93 -0.98 -15.75
CA ILE A 51 -2.21 -1.64 -14.67
C ILE A 51 -0.73 -1.63 -14.97
N ILE A 52 0.08 -1.08 -14.05
CA ILE A 52 1.54 -1.03 -14.13
C ILE A 52 2.12 -1.94 -13.06
N VAL A 53 3.08 -2.80 -13.43
CA VAL A 53 3.72 -3.73 -12.49
C VAL A 53 5.23 -3.57 -12.54
N ALA A 54 5.83 -3.30 -11.37
CA ALA A 54 7.27 -3.39 -11.17
C ALA A 54 7.63 -4.85 -10.86
N ASP A 55 8.50 -5.42 -11.69
CA ASP A 55 8.96 -6.81 -11.59
C ASP A 55 10.48 -6.84 -11.38
N THR A 56 11.06 -7.98 -11.13
CA THR A 56 12.46 -8.19 -10.74
C THR A 56 13.47 -7.38 -11.56
N ASP A 57 13.36 -7.39 -12.90
CA ASP A 57 14.30 -6.75 -13.82
C ASP A 57 13.62 -5.94 -14.92
N ARG A 58 12.32 -5.70 -14.78
CA ARG A 58 11.50 -4.98 -15.75
C ARG A 58 10.36 -4.24 -15.06
N VAL A 59 9.81 -3.26 -15.79
CA VAL A 59 8.51 -2.66 -15.50
C VAL A 59 7.65 -2.88 -16.73
N VAL A 60 6.44 -3.36 -16.52
CA VAL A 60 5.46 -3.63 -17.58
C VAL A 60 4.15 -2.92 -17.28
N TRP A 61 3.33 -2.70 -18.30
CA TRP A 61 1.97 -2.24 -18.14
C TRP A 61 1.01 -3.04 -19.01
N TYR A 62 -0.25 -3.10 -18.58
CA TYR A 62 -1.32 -3.81 -19.24
C TYR A 62 -2.39 -2.80 -19.63
N GLN A 63 -2.55 -2.62 -20.95
CA GLN A 63 -3.42 -1.61 -21.54
C GLN A 63 -4.90 -2.00 -21.39
N ASN A 64 -5.68 -1.18 -20.74
CA ASN A 64 -7.14 -1.32 -20.63
C ASN A 64 -7.81 -0.98 -21.98
N PRO A 65 -8.88 -1.68 -22.42
CA PRO A 65 -9.55 -2.82 -21.79
C PRO A 65 -9.02 -4.19 -22.22
N THR A 66 -8.06 -4.20 -23.12
CA THR A 66 -7.57 -5.44 -23.78
C THR A 66 -6.63 -6.23 -22.90
N TRP A 67 -5.98 -5.57 -21.94
CA TRP A 67 -4.90 -6.07 -21.10
C TRP A 67 -3.68 -6.51 -21.91
N LYS A 68 -3.49 -5.88 -23.10
CA LYS A 68 -2.28 -6.08 -23.89
C LYS A 68 -1.08 -5.66 -23.07
N LYS A 69 -0.16 -6.60 -22.83
CA LYS A 69 1.08 -6.35 -22.10
C LYS A 69 2.07 -5.57 -22.96
N ARG A 70 2.66 -4.53 -22.38
CA ARG A 70 3.75 -3.72 -22.97
C ARG A 70 4.89 -3.60 -21.97
N THR A 71 6.10 -3.49 -22.48
CA THR A 71 7.31 -3.32 -21.67
C THR A 71 7.66 -1.85 -21.57
N ILE A 72 7.72 -1.32 -20.33
CA ILE A 72 8.20 0.03 -20.05
C ILE A 72 9.73 0.04 -20.08
N ILE A 73 10.37 -0.84 -19.30
CA ILE A 73 11.81 -1.09 -19.34
C ILE A 73 12.10 -2.58 -19.10
N GLN A 74 13.20 -3.05 -19.67
CA GLN A 74 13.76 -4.40 -19.41
C GLN A 74 15.27 -4.30 -19.26
N GLY A 75 15.81 -4.77 -18.11
CA GLY A 75 17.25 -4.84 -17.87
C GLY A 75 17.99 -3.49 -17.84
N LYS A 76 17.29 -2.36 -17.77
CA LYS A 76 17.88 -1.01 -17.73
C LYS A 76 18.24 -0.53 -16.33
N THR A 77 17.79 -1.23 -15.29
CA THR A 77 18.10 -0.98 -13.89
C THR A 77 18.79 -2.19 -13.27
N LYS A 78 19.41 -2.00 -12.11
CA LYS A 78 19.84 -3.16 -11.33
C LYS A 78 18.61 -3.91 -10.82
N ARG A 79 18.78 -5.22 -10.58
CA ARG A 79 17.67 -6.10 -10.20
C ARG A 79 16.98 -5.65 -8.93
N ASP A 80 15.76 -6.18 -8.80
CA ASP A 80 14.78 -5.94 -7.75
C ASP A 80 14.26 -4.50 -7.78
N ASN A 81 13.32 -4.28 -8.74
CA ASN A 81 12.53 -3.07 -8.86
C ASN A 81 11.37 -3.13 -7.85
N VAL A 82 11.57 -2.58 -6.67
CA VAL A 82 10.71 -2.88 -5.50
C VAL A 82 9.58 -1.89 -5.27
N CYS A 83 9.64 -0.70 -5.86
CA CYS A 83 8.59 0.30 -5.68
C CYS A 83 8.50 1.25 -6.85
N ILE A 84 7.30 1.78 -7.08
CA ILE A 84 6.96 2.61 -8.24
C ILE A 84 5.94 3.69 -7.84
N ALA A 85 6.03 4.87 -8.47
CA ALA A 85 5.06 5.95 -8.31
C ALA A 85 4.96 6.76 -9.60
N ALA A 86 3.73 7.13 -10.00
CA ALA A 86 3.47 7.84 -11.24
C ALA A 86 3.25 9.34 -11.04
N HIS A 87 3.80 10.17 -11.93
CA HIS A 87 3.61 11.61 -11.98
C HIS A 87 4.10 12.14 -13.35
N ASP A 88 3.52 13.21 -13.85
CA ASP A 88 4.09 13.96 -14.99
C ASP A 88 5.30 14.76 -14.46
N ILE A 89 6.52 14.20 -14.63
CA ILE A 89 7.73 14.71 -13.97
C ILE A 89 8.34 15.89 -14.73
N ASP A 90 8.27 15.88 -16.07
CA ASP A 90 8.82 16.95 -16.89
C ASP A 90 7.76 17.96 -17.38
N GLY A 91 6.50 17.78 -17.02
CA GLY A 91 5.41 18.69 -17.32
C GLY A 91 4.97 18.66 -18.78
N ASP A 92 5.21 17.55 -19.48
CA ASP A 92 4.86 17.42 -20.90
C ASP A 92 3.46 16.87 -21.16
N GLY A 93 2.71 16.58 -20.09
CA GLY A 93 1.33 16.08 -20.10
C GLY A 93 1.22 14.55 -20.23
N ARG A 94 2.34 13.82 -20.27
CA ARG A 94 2.37 12.36 -20.24
C ARG A 94 2.76 11.85 -18.86
N LEU A 95 2.31 10.65 -18.55
CA LEU A 95 2.62 10.01 -17.28
C LEU A 95 4.04 9.47 -17.29
N ASP A 96 4.87 9.92 -16.36
CA ASP A 96 6.17 9.34 -16.08
C ASP A 96 6.11 8.45 -14.82
N LEU A 97 7.20 7.73 -14.56
CA LEU A 97 7.33 6.89 -13.37
C LEU A 97 8.62 7.21 -12.61
N ALA A 98 8.48 7.29 -11.29
CA ALA A 98 9.62 7.11 -10.40
C ALA A 98 9.71 5.62 -10.02
N LEU A 99 10.93 5.07 -9.96
CA LEU A 99 11.19 3.66 -9.70
C LEU A 99 12.31 3.52 -8.67
N GLY A 100 12.10 2.66 -7.66
CA GLY A 100 13.16 2.22 -6.74
C GLY A 100 13.65 0.83 -7.12
N ALA A 101 14.99 0.67 -7.20
CA ALA A 101 15.64 -0.57 -7.62
C ALA A 101 16.92 -0.85 -6.82
N ASP A 102 17.68 -1.91 -7.18
CA ASP A 102 18.91 -2.35 -6.51
C ASP A 102 18.69 -2.69 -5.02
N TRP A 103 17.59 -3.40 -4.75
CA TRP A 103 17.26 -3.82 -3.39
C TRP A 103 18.11 -5.01 -2.97
N ARG A 104 19.05 -4.79 -2.06
CA ARG A 104 20.08 -5.77 -1.70
C ARG A 104 19.83 -6.51 -0.40
N VAL A 105 18.75 -6.21 0.27
CA VAL A 105 18.40 -6.88 1.54
C VAL A 105 18.10 -8.36 1.28
N PRO A 106 18.60 -9.29 2.09
CA PRO A 106 19.30 -9.09 3.37
C PRO A 106 20.83 -9.04 3.27
N PHE A 107 21.40 -8.97 2.07
CA PHE A 107 22.83 -9.17 1.86
C PHE A 107 23.69 -7.93 2.12
N ASP A 108 23.16 -6.73 1.80
CA ASP A 108 23.87 -5.47 1.96
C ASP A 108 22.88 -4.35 2.29
N THR A 109 22.99 -3.75 3.45
CA THR A 109 22.18 -2.60 3.89
C THR A 109 22.94 -1.29 3.85
N SER A 110 24.20 -1.29 3.38
CA SER A 110 25.04 -0.10 3.29
C SER A 110 25.06 0.55 1.92
N LYS A 111 24.64 -0.18 0.87
CA LYS A 111 24.70 0.23 -0.54
C LYS A 111 23.44 -0.16 -1.29
N GLY A 112 23.30 0.35 -2.51
CA GLY A 112 22.16 0.10 -3.37
C GLY A 112 20.99 1.03 -3.06
N GLY A 113 19.77 0.61 -3.43
CA GLY A 113 18.57 1.42 -3.24
C GLY A 113 18.52 2.61 -4.17
N THR A 114 18.73 2.37 -5.47
CA THR A 114 18.74 3.44 -6.50
C THR A 114 17.33 3.92 -6.80
N LEU A 115 17.20 5.23 -7.05
CA LEU A 115 15.98 5.87 -7.54
C LEU A 115 16.20 6.36 -8.97
N GLN A 116 15.24 6.07 -9.85
CA GLN A 116 15.24 6.46 -11.26
C GLN A 116 13.94 7.16 -11.65
N TRP A 117 14.04 8.06 -12.61
CA TRP A 117 12.94 8.57 -13.41
C TRP A 117 12.87 7.82 -14.73
N LEU A 118 11.72 7.26 -15.05
CA LEU A 118 11.40 6.63 -16.32
C LEU A 118 10.53 7.60 -17.11
N ARG A 119 11.08 8.20 -18.18
CA ARG A 119 10.38 9.16 -19.02
C ARG A 119 9.61 8.45 -20.12
N GLN A 120 8.30 8.71 -20.20
CA GLN A 120 7.46 8.14 -21.22
C GLN A 120 7.78 8.66 -22.63
N PRO A 121 8.03 7.77 -23.62
CA PRO A 121 8.16 8.18 -25.02
C PRO A 121 6.77 8.47 -25.62
N LYS A 122 6.75 9.20 -26.76
CA LYS A 122 5.51 9.41 -27.52
C LYS A 122 4.93 8.13 -28.14
N ASP A 123 5.78 7.17 -28.45
CA ASP A 123 5.41 5.89 -29.03
C ASP A 123 5.25 4.86 -27.89
N PRO A 124 4.05 4.36 -27.62
CA PRO A 124 3.80 3.46 -26.48
C PRO A 124 4.42 2.07 -26.63
N ASP A 125 4.90 1.71 -27.82
CA ASP A 125 5.60 0.44 -28.07
C ASP A 125 7.12 0.52 -27.85
N LYS A 126 7.65 1.72 -27.54
CA LYS A 126 9.07 1.91 -27.20
C LYS A 126 9.30 1.82 -25.71
N GLU A 127 10.46 1.30 -25.34
CA GLU A 127 10.92 1.37 -23.98
C GLU A 127 11.21 2.81 -23.55
N TRP A 128 10.99 3.09 -22.27
CA TRP A 128 11.14 4.42 -21.70
C TRP A 128 12.62 4.76 -21.44
N ASP A 129 12.94 6.04 -21.48
CA ASP A 129 14.25 6.54 -21.08
C ASP A 129 14.40 6.48 -19.55
N VAL A 130 15.63 6.22 -19.08
CA VAL A 130 15.92 6.07 -17.64
C VAL A 130 16.93 7.14 -17.22
N PHE A 131 16.55 7.94 -16.22
CA PHE A 131 17.40 8.98 -15.64
C PHE A 131 17.58 8.76 -14.14
N PRO A 132 18.77 9.01 -13.55
CA PRO A 132 18.97 8.87 -12.12
C PRO A 132 18.29 10.01 -11.35
N ILE A 133 17.65 9.68 -10.23
CA ILE A 133 17.16 10.64 -9.22
C ILE A 133 18.16 10.72 -8.08
N GLY A 134 18.51 9.58 -7.49
CA GLY A 134 19.38 9.46 -6.33
C GLY A 134 19.49 8.04 -5.81
N GLU A 135 19.96 7.88 -4.58
CA GLU A 135 20.07 6.57 -3.94
C GLU A 135 19.92 6.65 -2.42
N GLU A 136 19.27 5.67 -1.85
CA GLU A 136 19.19 5.43 -0.41
C GLU A 136 19.15 3.91 -0.19
N PRO A 137 20.13 3.31 0.51
CA PRO A 137 20.16 1.88 0.77
C PRO A 137 18.86 1.36 1.37
N THR A 138 18.50 0.13 1.01
CA THR A 138 17.26 -0.52 1.44
C THR A 138 15.97 0.17 0.96
N MET A 139 16.03 0.96 -0.12
CA MET A 139 14.86 1.60 -0.71
C MET A 139 13.71 0.59 -0.87
N HIS A 140 12.52 0.96 -0.35
CA HIS A 140 11.42 0.01 -0.30
C HIS A 140 10.07 0.57 -0.75
N ARG A 141 9.77 1.83 -0.42
CA ARG A 141 8.52 2.49 -0.83
C ARG A 141 8.78 3.92 -1.29
N ILE A 142 8.05 4.36 -2.30
CA ILE A 142 8.05 5.74 -2.78
C ILE A 142 6.62 6.22 -3.02
N ARG A 143 6.36 7.51 -2.78
CA ARG A 143 5.06 8.16 -3.01
C ARG A 143 5.27 9.61 -3.43
N TRP A 144 4.43 10.11 -4.30
CA TRP A 144 4.32 11.54 -4.55
C TRP A 144 3.43 12.20 -3.49
N ALA A 145 3.84 13.37 -3.01
CA ALA A 145 3.09 14.12 -2.02
C ALA A 145 3.35 15.64 -2.16
N ASP A 146 2.28 16.43 -2.05
CA ASP A 146 2.38 17.87 -1.81
C ASP A 146 2.59 18.10 -0.31
N LEU A 147 3.83 18.10 0.10
CA LEU A 147 4.21 18.18 1.53
C LEU A 147 4.06 19.57 2.15
N ARG A 148 3.94 20.61 1.30
CA ARG A 148 3.89 22.00 1.76
C ARG A 148 2.55 22.66 1.54
N GLY A 149 1.63 22.02 0.81
CA GLY A 149 0.29 22.54 0.51
C GLY A 149 0.32 23.71 -0.49
N ASP A 150 1.34 23.77 -1.31
CA ASP A 150 1.52 24.80 -2.34
C ASP A 150 1.31 24.27 -3.78
N GLY A 151 0.92 23.00 -3.90
CA GLY A 151 0.73 22.31 -5.18
C GLY A 151 2.02 21.71 -5.76
N THR A 152 3.17 21.90 -5.11
CA THR A 152 4.45 21.34 -5.57
C THR A 152 4.63 19.91 -5.09
N MET A 153 4.67 18.96 -6.02
CA MET A 153 4.87 17.56 -5.69
C MET A 153 6.35 17.26 -5.40
N SER A 154 6.58 16.48 -4.36
CA SER A 154 7.87 15.88 -4.05
C SER A 154 7.77 14.38 -4.06
N LEU A 155 8.82 13.70 -4.55
CA LEU A 155 8.91 12.25 -4.41
C LEU A 155 9.40 11.92 -3.00
N VAL A 156 8.55 11.29 -2.19
CA VAL A 156 8.95 10.80 -0.86
C VAL A 156 9.46 9.39 -0.98
N SER A 157 10.60 9.10 -0.35
CA SER A 157 11.21 7.77 -0.31
C SER A 157 11.37 7.28 1.12
N GLY A 158 10.97 6.01 1.34
CA GLY A 158 11.07 5.31 2.60
C GLY A 158 11.88 4.02 2.46
N PRO A 159 13.09 3.95 3.03
CA PRO A 159 13.85 2.72 3.11
C PRO A 159 13.21 1.75 4.12
N LEU A 160 13.46 0.44 3.93
CA LEU A 160 12.95 -0.60 4.80
C LEU A 160 13.60 -0.54 6.19
N MET A 161 14.91 -0.28 6.22
CA MET A 161 15.71 -0.18 7.45
C MET A 161 16.86 0.81 7.25
N GLY A 162 17.48 1.22 8.34
CA GLY A 162 18.63 2.13 8.29
C GLY A 162 19.91 1.44 7.79
N ARG A 163 20.86 2.25 7.37
CA ARG A 163 22.17 1.77 6.91
C ARG A 163 22.89 0.98 7.99
N ASP A 164 23.64 -0.02 7.57
CA ASP A 164 24.47 -0.89 8.40
C ASP A 164 23.66 -1.77 9.38
N SER A 165 22.34 -1.89 9.17
CA SER A 165 21.50 -2.82 9.95
C SER A 165 21.80 -4.27 9.59
N THR A 166 21.72 -5.17 10.58
CA THR A 166 22.06 -6.59 10.42
C THR A 166 20.93 -7.52 10.88
N ALA A 167 20.89 -8.71 10.28
CA ALA A 167 19.95 -9.76 10.71
C ALA A 167 20.20 -10.18 12.18
N LYS A 168 21.46 -10.14 12.64
CA LYS A 168 21.82 -10.45 14.05
C LYS A 168 21.22 -9.43 15.02
N GLY A 169 21.18 -8.16 14.63
CA GLY A 169 20.55 -7.08 15.39
C GLY A 169 19.05 -6.93 15.13
N ASN A 170 18.43 -7.91 14.44
CA ASN A 170 17.04 -7.85 14.02
C ASN A 170 16.71 -6.57 13.24
N TRP A 171 17.67 -6.08 12.45
CA TRP A 171 17.55 -4.90 11.59
C TRP A 171 17.34 -3.57 12.34
N GLU A 172 17.43 -3.57 13.68
CA GLU A 172 17.30 -2.36 14.52
C GLU A 172 18.67 -1.85 15.07
N ASP A 173 19.78 -2.50 14.74
CA ASP A 173 21.13 -2.22 15.24
C ASP A 173 21.90 -1.20 14.39
N GLY A 174 21.49 -0.92 13.18
CA GLY A 174 22.08 0.07 12.29
C GLY A 174 21.69 1.51 12.64
N ARG A 175 21.99 2.44 11.72
CA ARG A 175 21.51 3.83 11.80
C ARG A 175 19.99 3.87 11.70
N PRO A 176 19.32 4.89 12.20
CA PRO A 176 17.93 5.13 11.85
C PRO A 176 17.77 5.26 10.33
N LEU A 177 16.60 4.86 9.81
CA LEU A 177 16.30 5.09 8.40
C LEU A 177 16.07 6.58 8.12
N ARG A 178 16.28 7.01 6.89
CA ARG A 178 16.02 8.38 6.45
C ARG A 178 14.79 8.41 5.56
N LEU A 179 13.70 8.96 6.08
CA LEU A 179 12.54 9.31 5.27
C LEU A 179 12.87 10.63 4.56
N GLN A 180 12.90 10.63 3.23
CA GLN A 180 13.40 11.76 2.45
C GLN A 180 12.39 12.21 1.41
N ALA A 181 12.37 13.53 1.13
CA ALA A 181 11.68 14.14 -0.01
C ALA A 181 12.67 14.60 -1.04
N TRP A 182 12.40 14.32 -2.31
CA TRP A 182 13.21 14.66 -3.46
C TRP A 182 12.44 15.67 -4.30
N ALA A 183 12.98 16.88 -4.41
CA ALA A 183 12.37 17.94 -5.21
C ALA A 183 12.72 17.75 -6.68
N ILE A 184 11.72 17.86 -7.56
CA ILE A 184 11.94 17.85 -9.02
C ILE A 184 12.76 19.10 -9.40
N PRO A 185 13.95 18.96 -9.97
CA PRO A 185 14.72 20.12 -10.42
C PRO A 185 14.12 20.69 -11.72
N LYS A 186 14.48 21.93 -12.06
CA LYS A 186 14.07 22.59 -13.31
C LYS A 186 14.38 21.76 -14.57
N ASP A 187 15.47 21.02 -14.57
CA ASP A 187 15.83 20.00 -15.55
C ASP A 187 15.83 18.64 -14.83
N PRO A 188 14.78 17.83 -14.97
CA PRO A 188 14.66 16.55 -14.25
C PRO A 188 15.73 15.52 -14.63
N THR A 189 16.48 15.71 -15.71
CA THR A 189 17.61 14.85 -16.08
C THR A 189 18.84 15.05 -15.19
N LYS A 190 18.86 16.12 -14.37
CA LYS A 190 19.94 16.43 -13.44
C LYS A 190 19.70 15.78 -12.08
N PRO A 191 20.75 15.59 -11.25
CA PRO A 191 20.61 15.05 -9.91
C PRO A 191 19.61 15.84 -9.05
N TRP A 192 18.71 15.13 -8.36
CA TRP A 192 17.70 15.73 -7.49
C TRP A 192 18.26 16.00 -6.09
N LYS A 193 17.72 17.01 -5.44
CA LYS A 193 18.07 17.29 -4.05
C LYS A 193 17.13 16.59 -3.09
N ALA A 194 17.69 15.86 -2.11
CA ALA A 194 16.95 15.27 -1.02
C ALA A 194 16.89 16.21 0.19
N GLU A 195 15.72 16.28 0.82
CA GLU A 195 15.50 16.83 2.16
C GLU A 195 15.18 15.65 3.09
N THR A 196 15.86 15.53 4.23
CA THR A 196 15.50 14.55 5.24
C THR A 196 14.32 15.08 6.06
N LEU A 197 13.21 14.31 6.06
CA LEU A 197 11.99 14.64 6.77
C LEU A 197 12.01 14.09 8.20
N ASP A 198 12.51 12.88 8.36
CA ASP A 198 12.72 12.19 9.65
C ASP A 198 13.86 11.18 9.56
N GLU A 199 14.60 11.03 10.66
CA GLU A 199 15.63 10.02 10.84
C GLU A 199 15.60 9.42 12.26
N SER A 200 14.40 9.20 12.80
CA SER A 200 14.20 8.59 14.11
C SER A 200 13.67 7.16 14.04
N LEU A 201 13.02 6.79 12.93
CA LEU A 201 12.47 5.47 12.72
C LEU A 201 13.55 4.43 12.39
N ARG A 202 13.22 3.16 12.58
CA ARG A 202 14.15 2.05 12.34
C ARG A 202 13.70 1.16 11.18
N VAL A 203 12.91 0.15 11.44
CA VAL A 203 12.36 -0.73 10.41
C VAL A 203 10.98 -0.22 10.03
N MET A 204 10.81 0.24 8.79
CA MET A 204 9.55 0.81 8.28
C MET A 204 9.18 0.11 6.97
N HIS A 205 8.11 -0.68 6.98
CA HIS A 205 7.74 -1.42 5.78
C HIS A 205 6.96 -0.58 4.77
N ASN A 206 6.06 0.28 5.25
CA ASN A 206 5.28 1.13 4.37
C ASN A 206 4.96 2.50 4.99
N PHE A 207 4.61 3.43 4.12
CA PHE A 207 4.02 4.70 4.49
C PHE A 207 2.97 5.12 3.44
N ALA A 208 2.06 6.00 3.84
CA ALA A 208 1.02 6.55 2.97
C ALA A 208 1.01 8.07 3.06
N ALA A 209 0.88 8.75 1.91
CA ALA A 209 0.52 10.15 1.88
C ALA A 209 -0.99 10.28 2.11
N VAL A 210 -1.39 11.14 3.02
CA VAL A 210 -2.77 11.36 3.41
C VAL A 210 -3.07 12.87 3.46
N PRO A 211 -4.32 13.31 3.33
CA PRO A 211 -4.66 14.71 3.48
C PRO A 211 -4.09 15.29 4.79
N SER A 212 -3.47 16.45 4.69
CA SER A 212 -2.88 17.08 5.86
C SER A 212 -3.94 17.49 6.89
N SER A 213 -3.62 17.32 8.16
CA SER A 213 -4.43 17.81 9.27
C SER A 213 -4.57 19.34 9.29
N SER A 214 -3.70 20.06 8.58
CA SER A 214 -3.82 21.51 8.38
C SER A 214 -4.85 21.91 7.31
N GLY A 215 -5.40 20.94 6.57
CA GLY A 215 -6.32 21.16 5.45
C GLY A 215 -5.64 21.53 4.11
N LYS A 216 -4.31 21.59 4.06
CA LYS A 216 -3.55 21.87 2.83
C LYS A 216 -2.41 20.88 2.66
N GLY A 217 -2.31 20.29 1.46
CA GLY A 217 -1.26 19.34 1.11
C GLY A 217 -1.40 17.98 1.81
N SER A 218 -0.28 17.35 2.10
CA SER A 218 -0.21 15.97 2.58
C SER A 218 0.63 15.84 3.85
N ASP A 219 0.14 15.05 4.81
CA ASP A 219 0.93 14.43 5.86
C ASP A 219 1.35 13.01 5.43
N LEU A 220 2.27 12.39 6.16
CA LEU A 220 2.67 11.01 5.95
C LEU A 220 2.29 10.15 7.15
N LEU A 221 1.57 9.07 6.91
CA LEU A 221 1.39 8.00 7.90
C LEU A 221 2.48 6.96 7.69
N THR A 222 3.15 6.51 8.75
CA THR A 222 4.21 5.51 8.69
C THR A 222 3.87 4.30 9.53
N ALA A 223 4.17 3.10 8.99
CA ALA A 223 4.11 1.83 9.73
C ALA A 223 5.51 1.27 9.92
N SER A 224 5.94 1.17 11.16
CA SER A 224 7.30 0.79 11.53
C SER A 224 7.33 -0.17 12.72
N CYS A 225 8.51 -0.68 13.04
CA CYS A 225 8.70 -1.48 14.27
C CYS A 225 8.38 -0.71 15.56
N LEU A 226 8.30 0.62 15.49
CA LEU A 226 7.91 1.49 16.60
C LEU A 226 6.40 1.78 16.65
N GLY A 227 5.63 1.19 15.71
CA GLY A 227 4.20 1.40 15.56
C GLY A 227 3.84 2.37 14.44
N VAL A 228 2.72 3.05 14.62
CA VAL A 228 2.13 3.98 13.65
C VAL A 228 2.41 5.42 14.06
N HIS A 229 2.92 6.20 13.12
CA HIS A 229 3.18 7.63 13.35
C HIS A 229 2.59 8.47 12.22
N ARG A 230 2.37 9.75 12.49
CA ARG A 230 2.00 10.77 11.53
C ARG A 230 3.10 11.83 11.48
N LEU A 231 3.68 12.04 10.32
CA LEU A 231 4.66 13.09 10.07
C LEU A 231 3.97 14.26 9.37
N SER A 232 4.08 15.44 9.95
CA SER A 232 3.43 16.66 9.47
C SER A 232 4.43 17.81 9.46
N LEU A 233 4.24 18.78 8.55
CA LEU A 233 4.97 20.05 8.58
C LEU A 233 4.20 21.06 9.44
N ALA A 234 4.78 21.49 10.56
CA ALA A 234 4.20 22.50 11.45
C ALA A 234 5.25 23.56 11.79
N ASP A 235 4.91 24.84 11.63
CA ASP A 235 5.81 25.98 11.88
C ASP A 235 7.17 25.85 11.17
N GLY A 236 7.17 25.36 9.91
CA GLY A 236 8.36 25.13 9.11
C GLY A 236 9.26 23.97 9.58
N LYS A 237 8.79 23.12 10.50
CA LYS A 237 9.52 21.97 11.02
C LYS A 237 8.73 20.69 10.88
N TRP A 238 9.41 19.61 10.52
CA TRP A 238 8.84 18.28 10.51
C TRP A 238 8.58 17.78 11.92
N ARG A 239 7.39 17.26 12.19
CA ARG A 239 6.94 16.76 13.48
C ARG A 239 6.41 15.33 13.32
N LEU A 240 7.09 14.37 13.95
CA LEU A 240 6.63 12.99 14.00
C LEU A 240 5.77 12.79 15.27
N LYS A 241 4.47 12.57 15.08
CA LYS A 241 3.51 12.31 16.17
C LYS A 241 3.19 10.81 16.23
N HIS A 242 3.29 10.22 17.42
CA HIS A 242 2.88 8.85 17.67
C HIS A 242 1.36 8.73 17.62
N VAL A 243 0.85 7.77 16.84
CA VAL A 243 -0.58 7.48 16.65
C VAL A 243 -0.99 6.20 17.34
N GLY A 244 -0.16 5.15 17.23
CA GLY A 244 -0.43 3.86 17.85
C GLY A 244 0.82 3.01 17.97
N THR A 245 0.90 2.20 19.03
CA THR A 245 2.13 1.43 19.37
C THR A 245 2.41 0.25 18.44
N GLY A 246 1.40 -0.22 17.68
CA GLY A 246 1.51 -1.50 16.98
C GLY A 246 1.60 -2.69 17.95
N ASP A 247 1.77 -3.87 17.41
CA ASP A 247 2.00 -5.06 18.23
C ASP A 247 3.46 -5.13 18.71
N GLN A 248 3.69 -4.91 19.98
CA GLN A 248 5.02 -4.96 20.63
C GLN A 248 5.33 -6.32 21.26
N SER A 249 4.50 -7.35 21.08
CA SER A 249 4.68 -8.70 21.69
C SER A 249 5.81 -9.49 21.06
N LYS A 250 6.26 -9.14 19.85
CA LYS A 250 7.32 -9.85 19.13
C LYS A 250 8.70 -9.23 19.38
N PRO A 251 9.78 -9.98 19.12
CA PRO A 251 11.15 -9.45 19.21
C PRO A 251 11.37 -8.23 18.29
N LYS A 252 12.44 -7.47 18.58
CA LYS A 252 12.92 -6.38 17.73
C LYS A 252 12.96 -6.79 16.25
N GLY A 253 12.67 -5.86 15.34
CA GLY A 253 12.62 -6.07 13.91
C GLY A 253 11.43 -6.88 13.39
N ARG A 254 10.65 -7.48 14.30
CA ARG A 254 9.43 -8.25 13.98
C ARG A 254 8.19 -7.77 14.73
N ARG A 255 8.23 -6.59 15.28
CA ARG A 255 7.19 -5.94 16.08
C ARG A 255 6.62 -4.73 15.36
N GLY A 256 5.64 -4.09 15.96
CA GLY A 256 5.03 -2.85 15.47
C GLY A 256 3.99 -3.08 14.40
N ALA A 257 4.07 -2.30 13.32
CA ALA A 257 3.19 -2.37 12.16
C ALA A 257 3.98 -2.44 10.86
N SER A 258 3.43 -3.04 9.81
CA SER A 258 4.10 -3.17 8.51
C SER A 258 3.42 -2.42 7.37
N GLU A 259 2.19 -2.72 7.07
CA GLU A 259 1.40 -2.08 6.01
C GLU A 259 0.46 -1.03 6.60
N ILE A 260 0.13 -0.01 5.79
CA ILE A 260 -0.72 1.08 6.28
C ILE A 260 -1.53 1.73 5.16
N LYS A 261 -2.82 1.96 5.43
CA LYS A 261 -3.71 2.82 4.64
C LYS A 261 -4.66 3.58 5.56
N GLN A 262 -5.05 4.77 5.15
CA GLN A 262 -6.16 5.48 5.75
C GLN A 262 -7.44 5.14 4.99
N GLY A 263 -8.50 4.87 5.72
CA GLY A 263 -9.86 4.75 5.21
C GLY A 263 -10.79 5.78 5.85
N ARG A 264 -12.04 5.78 5.42
CA ARG A 264 -13.10 6.68 5.85
C ARG A 264 -14.26 5.90 6.45
N LEU A 265 -14.72 6.30 7.63
CA LEU A 265 -15.95 5.82 8.25
C LEU A 265 -17.16 6.54 7.67
N LYS A 266 -18.35 6.01 7.91
CA LYS A 266 -19.62 6.53 7.40
C LYS A 266 -19.91 7.98 7.84
N ASP A 267 -19.43 8.37 9.01
CA ASP A 267 -19.54 9.74 9.53
C ASP A 267 -18.50 10.71 8.93
N GLY A 268 -17.68 10.25 7.98
CA GLY A 268 -16.61 11.00 7.34
C GLY A 268 -15.30 11.04 8.13
N SER A 269 -15.25 10.50 9.34
CA SER A 269 -14.00 10.42 10.11
C SER A 269 -13.04 9.41 9.52
N ALA A 270 -11.73 9.64 9.70
CA ALA A 270 -10.71 8.74 9.21
C ALA A 270 -10.48 7.57 10.18
N PHE A 271 -10.18 6.39 9.63
CA PHE A 271 -9.53 5.30 10.35
C PHE A 271 -8.21 4.93 9.68
N ILE A 272 -7.35 4.18 10.36
CA ILE A 272 -6.11 3.64 9.79
C ILE A 272 -6.18 2.13 9.87
N ALA A 273 -5.97 1.45 8.73
CA ALA A 273 -5.82 0.00 8.66
C ALA A 273 -4.34 -0.36 8.55
N THR A 274 -3.92 -1.39 9.29
CA THR A 274 -2.56 -1.91 9.31
C THR A 274 -2.53 -3.43 9.31
N ILE A 275 -1.37 -4.00 8.96
CA ILE A 275 -1.01 -5.39 9.23
C ILE A 275 0.02 -5.39 10.35
N GLU A 276 -0.19 -6.24 11.38
CA GLU A 276 0.64 -6.32 12.58
C GLU A 276 0.86 -7.77 13.04
N PRO A 277 2.00 -8.03 13.68
CA PRO A 277 3.23 -7.25 13.62
C PRO A 277 3.85 -7.33 12.22
N TRP A 278 5.10 -7.00 12.07
CA TRP A 278 5.87 -7.10 10.81
C TRP A 278 5.53 -8.35 9.96
N HIS A 279 5.04 -8.19 8.70
CA HIS A 279 4.50 -9.28 7.85
C HIS A 279 3.57 -10.20 8.64
N GLY A 280 2.68 -9.60 9.42
CA GLY A 280 2.04 -10.27 10.54
C GLY A 280 0.83 -11.12 10.19
N ASP A 281 0.24 -11.57 11.27
CA ASP A 281 -0.92 -12.43 11.30
C ASP A 281 -2.21 -11.67 11.62
N SER A 282 -2.13 -10.37 11.94
CA SER A 282 -3.29 -9.57 12.35
C SER A 282 -3.60 -8.42 11.42
N VAL A 283 -4.88 -8.22 11.15
CA VAL A 283 -5.43 -6.98 10.60
C VAL A 283 -5.87 -6.12 11.77
N VAL A 284 -5.40 -4.88 11.79
CA VAL A 284 -5.67 -3.94 12.88
C VAL A 284 -6.24 -2.65 12.32
N VAL A 285 -7.27 -2.13 12.99
CA VAL A 285 -7.86 -0.83 12.69
C VAL A 285 -7.63 0.10 13.88
N TYR A 286 -7.20 1.32 13.58
CA TYR A 286 -7.08 2.42 14.53
C TYR A 286 -8.16 3.45 14.25
N THR A 287 -8.87 3.88 15.29
CA THR A 287 -9.82 4.98 15.24
C THR A 287 -9.37 6.11 16.15
N PRO A 288 -9.63 7.39 15.79
CA PRO A 288 -9.20 8.52 16.59
C PRO A 288 -9.73 8.44 18.03
N ASP A 289 -8.85 8.73 19.01
CA ASP A 289 -9.30 8.95 20.38
C ASP A 289 -9.89 10.35 20.53
N LYS A 290 -11.11 10.45 21.05
CA LYS A 290 -11.82 11.72 21.26
C LYS A 290 -11.11 12.64 22.27
N ALA A 291 -10.31 12.08 23.19
CA ALA A 291 -9.52 12.82 24.15
C ALA A 291 -8.17 13.32 23.58
N GLY A 292 -7.85 12.99 22.31
CA GLY A 292 -6.62 13.42 21.65
C GLY A 292 -5.36 12.62 22.01
N GLY A 293 -5.55 11.47 22.67
CA GLY A 293 -4.50 10.50 22.99
C GLY A 293 -4.06 9.65 21.79
N LEU A 294 -3.45 8.50 22.07
CA LEU A 294 -3.20 7.48 21.06
C LEU A 294 -4.54 6.96 20.52
N TRP A 295 -4.58 6.67 19.24
CA TRP A 295 -5.77 6.12 18.61
C TRP A 295 -6.12 4.74 19.19
N THR A 296 -7.41 4.46 19.29
CA THR A 296 -7.90 3.17 19.78
C THR A 296 -7.56 2.08 18.78
N ARG A 297 -6.80 1.08 19.23
CA ARG A 297 -6.37 -0.06 18.43
C ARG A 297 -7.35 -1.22 18.57
N ALA A 298 -7.88 -1.74 17.46
CA ALA A 298 -8.74 -2.92 17.42
C ALA A 298 -8.17 -3.96 16.47
N VAL A 299 -7.96 -5.18 16.93
CA VAL A 299 -7.64 -6.34 16.08
C VAL A 299 -8.96 -6.85 15.49
N ILE A 300 -9.08 -6.85 14.16
CA ILE A 300 -10.29 -7.30 13.46
C ILE A 300 -10.17 -8.70 12.85
N ASP A 301 -8.94 -9.17 12.64
CA ASP A 301 -8.62 -10.57 12.29
C ASP A 301 -7.19 -10.88 12.80
N ASP A 302 -6.98 -12.05 13.37
CA ASP A 302 -5.69 -12.54 13.90
C ASP A 302 -5.22 -13.83 13.23
N LYS A 303 -5.79 -14.15 12.06
CA LYS A 303 -5.58 -15.44 11.36
C LYS A 303 -4.91 -15.30 9.99
N LEU A 304 -4.27 -14.16 9.73
CA LEU A 304 -3.43 -14.03 8.54
C LEU A 304 -2.16 -14.88 8.67
N ARG A 305 -1.53 -15.10 7.54
CA ARG A 305 -0.17 -15.59 7.51
C ARG A 305 0.64 -14.84 6.45
N TRP A 306 1.55 -13.99 6.91
CA TRP A 306 2.31 -13.07 6.09
C TRP A 306 1.42 -12.11 5.31
N GLY A 307 0.58 -11.35 6.02
CA GLY A 307 -0.11 -10.20 5.45
C GLY A 307 0.91 -9.23 4.84
N HIS A 308 0.63 -8.72 3.63
CA HIS A 308 1.63 -7.95 2.89
C HIS A 308 1.09 -6.75 2.13
N ALA A 309 -0.22 -6.63 1.93
CA ALA A 309 -0.82 -5.49 1.26
C ALA A 309 -2.11 -5.07 1.96
N VAL A 310 -2.34 -3.76 2.03
CA VAL A 310 -3.54 -3.13 2.60
C VAL A 310 -4.06 -2.07 1.65
N TRP A 311 -5.38 -2.04 1.45
CA TRP A 311 -6.08 -0.95 0.80
C TRP A 311 -7.38 -0.63 1.54
N CYS A 312 -7.86 0.61 1.42
CA CYS A 312 -9.16 1.03 1.90
C CYS A 312 -9.91 1.69 0.75
N ALA A 313 -11.15 1.27 0.50
CA ALA A 313 -12.03 1.83 -0.53
C ALA A 313 -13.48 1.46 -0.24
N ASP A 314 -14.40 2.34 -0.60
CA ASP A 314 -15.85 2.10 -0.58
C ASP A 314 -16.24 1.18 -1.74
N LEU A 315 -16.22 -0.14 -1.49
CA LEU A 315 -16.45 -1.16 -2.52
C LEU A 315 -17.94 -1.39 -2.80
N ASP A 316 -18.82 -1.03 -1.87
CA ASP A 316 -20.26 -1.29 -1.98
C ASP A 316 -21.12 -0.02 -2.09
N GLY A 317 -20.48 1.15 -2.13
CA GLY A 317 -21.11 2.45 -2.36
C GLY A 317 -21.92 2.96 -1.17
N ASP A 318 -21.63 2.48 0.06
CA ASP A 318 -22.41 2.87 1.24
C ASP A 318 -21.82 4.10 1.99
N GLY A 319 -20.68 4.61 1.52
CA GLY A 319 -19.99 5.78 2.05
C GLY A 319 -18.97 5.47 3.15
N GLU A 320 -18.77 4.19 3.51
CA GLU A 320 -17.74 3.70 4.42
C GLU A 320 -16.74 2.83 3.66
N ASP A 321 -15.45 2.97 3.93
CA ASP A 321 -14.44 2.19 3.21
C ASP A 321 -14.30 0.79 3.81
N GLU A 322 -14.32 -0.24 2.96
CA GLU A 322 -13.87 -1.59 3.29
C GLU A 322 -12.35 -1.63 3.37
N VAL A 323 -11.83 -2.59 4.18
CA VAL A 323 -10.40 -2.91 4.23
C VAL A 323 -10.11 -4.13 3.37
N VAL A 324 -9.27 -3.95 2.35
CA VAL A 324 -8.80 -5.02 1.46
C VAL A 324 -7.41 -5.44 1.89
N ILE A 325 -7.23 -6.74 2.15
CA ILE A 325 -5.98 -7.32 2.62
C ILE A 325 -5.46 -8.35 1.61
N GLY A 326 -4.20 -8.18 1.23
CA GLY A 326 -3.43 -9.16 0.48
C GLY A 326 -2.54 -10.00 1.39
N VAL A 327 -2.56 -11.32 1.22
CA VAL A 327 -1.77 -12.27 2.00
C VAL A 327 -0.81 -13.04 1.10
N ARG A 328 0.46 -13.05 1.50
CA ARG A 328 1.57 -13.58 0.69
C ARG A 328 1.82 -15.08 0.86
N ASP A 329 1.22 -15.73 1.85
CA ASP A 329 1.36 -17.17 2.03
C ASP A 329 0.70 -17.93 0.86
N ASN A 330 1.48 -18.76 0.20
CA ASN A 330 1.02 -19.68 -0.85
C ASN A 330 1.17 -21.15 -0.44
N LEU A 331 1.57 -21.39 0.82
CA LEU A 331 2.01 -22.70 1.27
C LEU A 331 0.84 -23.53 1.80
N SER A 332 -0.24 -23.67 1.08
CA SER A 332 -0.93 -24.93 1.26
C SER A 332 -2.23 -25.04 2.09
N ARG A 333 -2.89 -23.98 2.48
CA ARG A 333 -4.22 -24.12 3.07
C ARG A 333 -5.13 -23.01 2.55
N GLU A 334 -6.29 -23.40 2.08
CA GLU A 334 -7.30 -22.61 1.36
C GLU A 334 -7.72 -21.30 2.05
N ASP A 335 -7.43 -21.09 3.32
CA ASP A 335 -7.84 -19.92 4.08
C ASP A 335 -6.70 -18.97 4.46
N ARG A 336 -5.46 -19.21 4.02
CA ARG A 336 -4.28 -18.46 4.50
C ARG A 336 -3.71 -17.47 3.52
N GLY A 337 -3.72 -17.74 2.22
CA GLY A 337 -3.23 -16.86 1.15
C GLY A 337 -4.34 -16.03 0.50
N GLY A 338 -4.01 -15.25 -0.52
CA GLY A 338 -4.96 -14.58 -1.39
C GLY A 338 -5.46 -13.23 -0.89
N VAL A 339 -6.71 -12.91 -1.19
CA VAL A 339 -7.32 -11.60 -0.93
C VAL A 339 -8.53 -11.74 0.00
N ARG A 340 -8.60 -10.85 0.99
CA ARG A 340 -9.72 -10.72 1.93
C ARG A 340 -10.27 -9.32 1.94
N ILE A 341 -11.57 -9.20 2.16
CA ILE A 341 -12.28 -7.94 2.34
C ILE A 341 -12.90 -7.95 3.73
N TYR A 342 -12.76 -6.85 4.45
CA TYR A 342 -13.38 -6.64 5.75
C TYR A 342 -14.31 -5.45 5.65
N LYS A 343 -15.58 -5.69 5.91
CA LYS A 343 -16.63 -4.68 5.97
C LYS A 343 -17.05 -4.49 7.42
N ARG A 344 -17.33 -3.24 7.79
CA ARG A 344 -17.87 -2.96 9.11
C ARG A 344 -19.28 -3.57 9.26
N ASP A 345 -19.54 -4.21 10.41
CA ASP A 345 -20.81 -4.82 10.75
C ASP A 345 -21.13 -4.51 12.22
N GLY A 346 -21.99 -3.54 12.44
CA GLY A 346 -22.25 -3.00 13.77
C GLY A 346 -20.97 -2.45 14.42
N ASP A 347 -20.65 -2.97 15.61
CA ASP A 347 -19.42 -2.63 16.34
C ASP A 347 -18.21 -3.49 15.91
N GLY A 348 -18.41 -4.48 15.03
CA GLY A 348 -17.39 -5.40 14.55
C GLY A 348 -17.05 -5.25 13.07
N TRP A 349 -16.38 -6.29 12.52
CA TRP A 349 -16.00 -6.38 11.12
C TRP A 349 -16.31 -7.78 10.60
N ALA A 350 -17.07 -7.85 9.51
CA ALA A 350 -17.34 -9.07 8.79
C ALA A 350 -16.24 -9.32 7.75
N ARG A 351 -15.75 -10.56 7.67
CA ARG A 351 -14.73 -10.98 6.70
C ARG A 351 -15.37 -11.70 5.51
N GLN A 352 -15.00 -11.28 4.31
CA GLN A 352 -15.24 -12.00 3.07
C GLN A 352 -13.91 -12.51 2.49
N LEU A 353 -13.79 -13.82 2.24
CA LEU A 353 -12.68 -14.40 1.51
C LEU A 353 -12.95 -14.25 0.01
N LEU A 354 -12.18 -13.39 -0.67
CA LEU A 354 -12.31 -13.15 -2.11
C LEU A 354 -11.48 -14.15 -2.92
N ASP A 355 -10.24 -14.39 -2.50
CA ASP A 355 -9.33 -15.35 -3.14
C ASP A 355 -8.65 -16.21 -2.08
N ALA A 356 -8.70 -17.53 -2.27
CA ALA A 356 -8.20 -18.53 -1.32
C ALA A 356 -6.82 -19.08 -1.74
N GLY A 357 -5.87 -18.21 -2.08
CA GLY A 357 -4.49 -18.60 -2.39
C GLY A 357 -4.16 -18.73 -3.87
N GLY A 358 -5.05 -18.34 -4.78
CA GLY A 358 -4.76 -18.26 -6.20
C GLY A 358 -3.78 -17.14 -6.58
N VAL A 359 -3.55 -16.20 -5.66
CA VAL A 359 -2.51 -15.18 -5.74
C VAL A 359 -1.81 -15.06 -4.39
N ALA A 360 -0.49 -15.23 -4.36
CA ALA A 360 0.37 -14.99 -3.18
C ALA A 360 0.73 -13.50 -3.15
N VAL A 361 -0.15 -12.67 -2.59
CA VAL A 361 -0.14 -11.22 -2.79
C VAL A 361 1.12 -10.55 -2.26
N GLU A 362 1.89 -9.95 -3.15
CA GLU A 362 3.00 -9.06 -2.80
C GLU A 362 2.55 -7.60 -2.70
N ASP A 363 1.67 -7.17 -3.60
CA ASP A 363 1.06 -5.84 -3.58
C ASP A 363 -0.34 -5.88 -4.20
N LEU A 364 -1.19 -4.92 -3.84
CA LEU A 364 -2.51 -4.75 -4.43
C LEU A 364 -2.87 -3.27 -4.57
N ALA A 365 -3.74 -2.98 -5.52
CA ALA A 365 -4.31 -1.66 -5.75
C ALA A 365 -5.82 -1.77 -6.04
N VAL A 366 -6.55 -0.71 -5.75
CA VAL A 366 -8.00 -0.66 -5.97
C VAL A 366 -8.34 0.61 -6.76
N ALA A 367 -9.08 0.45 -7.86
CA ALA A 367 -9.63 1.53 -8.65
C ALA A 367 -10.79 1.02 -9.53
N ASP A 368 -11.67 1.89 -9.96
CA ASP A 368 -12.68 1.60 -10.97
C ASP A 368 -12.01 1.47 -12.35
N LEU A 369 -11.87 0.23 -12.85
CA LEU A 369 -11.15 -0.05 -14.11
C LEU A 369 -12.04 0.02 -15.34
N ASP A 370 -13.35 -0.18 -15.21
CA ASP A 370 -14.28 -0.23 -16.32
C ASP A 370 -15.24 0.97 -16.37
N GLY A 371 -15.16 1.88 -15.40
CA GLY A 371 -15.93 3.12 -15.36
C GLY A 371 -17.37 2.92 -14.90
N ASP A 372 -17.68 1.81 -14.20
CA ASP A 372 -19.04 1.51 -13.72
C ASP A 372 -19.35 2.13 -12.34
N GLY A 373 -18.38 2.82 -11.75
CA GLY A 373 -18.47 3.48 -10.45
C GLY A 373 -18.22 2.57 -9.26
N LYS A 374 -17.84 1.29 -9.47
CA LYS A 374 -17.51 0.35 -8.41
C LYS A 374 -16.01 0.03 -8.45
N PRO A 375 -15.28 0.24 -7.35
CA PRO A 375 -13.85 -0.04 -7.36
C PRO A 375 -13.55 -1.54 -7.52
N ASP A 376 -12.63 -1.85 -8.44
CA ASP A 376 -12.08 -3.18 -8.70
C ASP A 376 -10.79 -3.38 -7.91
N ILE A 377 -10.39 -4.64 -7.72
CA ILE A 377 -9.15 -4.99 -7.01
C ILE A 377 -8.18 -5.61 -8.02
N VAL A 378 -6.93 -5.13 -8.02
CA VAL A 378 -5.81 -5.73 -8.75
C VAL A 378 -4.80 -6.26 -7.74
N ALA A 379 -4.42 -7.52 -7.87
CA ALA A 379 -3.41 -8.15 -7.02
C ALA A 379 -2.28 -8.76 -7.85
N VAL A 380 -1.03 -8.57 -7.39
CA VAL A 380 0.16 -9.18 -7.98
C VAL A 380 0.78 -10.17 -7.04
N GLY A 381 1.17 -11.32 -7.59
CA GLY A 381 1.64 -12.45 -6.81
C GLY A 381 3.14 -12.65 -6.86
N ARG A 382 3.78 -12.72 -5.66
CA ARG A 382 5.19 -13.05 -5.52
C ARG A 382 5.51 -14.48 -5.93
N ALA A 383 4.98 -15.45 -5.20
CA ALA A 383 5.27 -16.87 -5.46
C ALA A 383 4.42 -17.45 -6.59
N THR A 384 3.22 -16.94 -6.78
CA THR A 384 2.33 -17.34 -7.88
C THR A 384 2.67 -16.67 -9.22
N LYS A 385 3.48 -15.59 -9.21
CA LYS A 385 4.01 -14.90 -10.40
C LYS A 385 2.93 -14.43 -11.38
N ASN A 386 1.77 -14.06 -10.85
CA ASN A 386 0.59 -13.71 -11.62
C ASN A 386 0.07 -12.30 -11.33
N VAL A 387 -0.79 -11.83 -12.22
CA VAL A 387 -1.61 -10.63 -12.07
C VAL A 387 -3.07 -11.01 -12.18
N ARG A 388 -3.86 -10.72 -11.15
CA ARG A 388 -5.30 -10.96 -11.12
C ARG A 388 -6.07 -9.65 -10.96
N ILE A 389 -7.15 -9.53 -11.71
CA ILE A 389 -8.18 -8.51 -11.59
C ILE A 389 -9.41 -9.17 -10.99
N TYR A 390 -9.99 -8.55 -9.98
CA TYR A 390 -11.29 -8.90 -9.43
C TYR A 390 -12.22 -7.73 -9.71
N ARG A 391 -13.03 -7.87 -10.78
CA ARG A 391 -13.99 -6.84 -11.17
C ARG A 391 -15.20 -6.90 -10.26
N ASN A 392 -15.51 -5.79 -9.64
CA ASN A 392 -16.61 -5.65 -8.69
C ASN A 392 -17.94 -5.59 -9.45
N THR A 393 -18.79 -6.61 -9.28
CA THR A 393 -20.12 -6.69 -9.91
C THR A 393 -21.25 -6.25 -8.97
N GLY A 394 -20.90 -5.74 -7.78
CA GLY A 394 -21.84 -5.26 -6.77
C GLY A 394 -22.25 -6.32 -5.76
N LYS A 395 -23.35 -6.06 -5.07
CA LYS A 395 -23.93 -7.02 -4.08
C LYS A 395 -24.69 -8.12 -4.78
N LYS A 396 -24.58 -9.35 -4.27
CA LYS A 396 -25.39 -10.47 -4.71
C LYS A 396 -26.83 -10.32 -4.26
#